data_639b30e1ed10695a2e6164d9cb062a4d
#
_entry.id   639b30e1ed10695a2e6164d9cb062a4d
#
_cell.length_a   1.000
_cell.length_b   1.000
_cell.length_c   1.000
_cell.angle_alpha   90.00
_cell.angle_beta   90.00
_cell.angle_gamma   90.00
#
_symmetry.space_group_name_H-M   'P 1'
#
loop_
_entity.id
_entity.type
_entity.pdbx_description
1 polymer ?
#
loop_
_entity_poly.entity_id
_entity_poly.type
_entity_poly.pdbx_seq_one_letter_code
_entity_poly.pdbx_strand_id
1 'polypeptide(L)'
;QTYQFSKIDVKNAPIEVATEIFTRINIGGKPLTLFEIMAAKTYDEAKKFDLSEKYDALIENLSNVDYDTISSSTVLQAVSVCLVRECTRKSILNLEKQKFIDVWPQVESAFESAVDYLRSFYKIPVSQLLPYDALLVPFTYYFFHHKDIPAGLQQDLLQDYFWRCVLTSRFSSAAETKLTQDMKLIDKILNNEQPVYDVPIDTSVEFIR
;
A
#
# COMPACT_ATOMS: atom_id res chain seq x y z
N GLN A 1 38.16 -25.52 -8.36
CA GLN A 1 37.00 -25.74 -9.23
C GLN A 1 36.41 -24.38 -9.55
N THR A 2 36.48 -23.95 -10.82
CA THR A 2 35.86 -22.69 -11.26
C THR A 2 34.41 -22.96 -11.57
N TYR A 3 33.49 -22.39 -10.79
CA TYR A 3 32.05 -22.46 -11.04
C TYR A 3 31.74 -21.62 -12.30
N GLN A 4 31.20 -22.24 -13.32
CA GLN A 4 30.71 -21.53 -14.51
C GLN A 4 29.21 -21.18 -14.29
N PHE A 5 28.91 -19.88 -14.25
CA PHE A 5 27.53 -19.40 -14.24
C PHE A 5 27.03 -19.27 -15.69
N SER A 6 25.84 -19.81 -15.96
CA SER A 6 25.17 -19.53 -17.23
C SER A 6 24.67 -18.09 -17.25
N LYS A 7 25.14 -17.31 -18.22
CA LYS A 7 24.69 -15.92 -18.43
C LYS A 7 23.78 -15.89 -19.65
N ILE A 8 22.56 -15.37 -19.45
CA ILE A 8 21.60 -15.13 -20.52
C ILE A 8 21.49 -13.61 -20.69
N ASP A 9 22.00 -13.08 -21.79
CA ASP A 9 21.89 -11.67 -22.12
C ASP A 9 20.61 -11.44 -22.95
N VAL A 10 19.63 -10.74 -22.37
CA VAL A 10 18.40 -10.30 -23.07
C VAL A 10 18.65 -8.90 -23.61
N LYS A 11 18.82 -8.77 -24.94
CA LYS A 11 19.07 -7.48 -25.59
C LYS A 11 17.81 -6.99 -26.31
N ASN A 12 17.53 -5.70 -26.20
CA ASN A 12 16.45 -5.00 -26.92
C ASN A 12 15.03 -5.56 -26.69
N ALA A 13 14.77 -6.22 -25.56
CA ALA A 13 13.44 -6.66 -25.19
C ALA A 13 12.74 -5.61 -24.32
N PRO A 14 11.42 -5.40 -24.50
CA PRO A 14 10.62 -4.64 -23.55
C PRO A 14 10.76 -5.19 -22.14
N ILE A 15 10.66 -4.33 -21.12
CA ILE A 15 10.85 -4.72 -19.71
C ILE A 15 9.87 -5.82 -19.29
N GLU A 16 8.66 -5.83 -19.87
CA GLU A 16 7.64 -6.86 -19.63
C GLU A 16 8.13 -8.25 -20.09
N VAL A 17 8.76 -8.31 -21.25
CA VAL A 17 9.33 -9.57 -21.81
C VAL A 17 10.53 -10.01 -20.98
N ALA A 18 11.40 -9.09 -20.57
CA ALA A 18 12.53 -9.39 -19.70
C ALA A 18 12.04 -9.93 -18.35
N THR A 19 11.01 -9.32 -17.75
CA THR A 19 10.38 -9.76 -16.50
C THR A 19 9.74 -11.14 -16.63
N GLU A 20 9.06 -11.43 -17.76
CA GLU A 20 8.47 -12.74 -18.02
C GLU A 20 9.54 -13.83 -18.20
N ILE A 21 10.61 -13.54 -18.95
CA ILE A 21 11.75 -14.44 -19.13
C ILE A 21 12.41 -14.72 -17.76
N PHE A 22 12.63 -13.68 -16.95
CA PHE A 22 13.21 -13.81 -15.62
C PHE A 22 12.35 -14.66 -14.69
N THR A 23 11.03 -14.48 -14.75
CA THR A 23 10.06 -15.28 -13.99
C THR A 23 10.06 -16.74 -14.42
N ARG A 24 10.19 -17.02 -15.72
CA ARG A 24 10.26 -18.38 -16.27
C ARG A 24 11.59 -19.08 -16.00
N ILE A 25 12.71 -18.37 -16.01
CA ILE A 25 14.03 -18.93 -15.68
C ILE A 25 14.10 -19.34 -14.19
N ASN A 26 13.38 -18.63 -13.32
CA ASN A 26 13.32 -18.91 -11.89
C ASN A 26 12.42 -20.09 -11.50
N ILE A 27 11.93 -20.90 -12.45
CA ILE A 27 11.08 -22.07 -12.19
C ILE A 27 11.76 -23.11 -11.27
N GLY A 28 13.08 -23.09 -11.13
CA GLY A 28 13.84 -23.93 -10.19
C GLY A 28 14.22 -23.25 -8.86
N GLY A 29 13.88 -21.96 -8.65
CA GLY A 29 14.22 -21.16 -7.47
C GLY A 29 12.97 -20.59 -6.76
N LYS A 30 13.19 -19.78 -5.74
CA LYS A 30 12.10 -19.05 -5.06
C LYS A 30 11.46 -18.05 -6.03
N PRO A 31 10.14 -18.11 -6.27
CA PRO A 31 9.47 -17.14 -7.15
C PRO A 31 9.71 -15.70 -6.67
N LEU A 32 9.93 -14.80 -7.63
CA LEU A 32 10.04 -13.37 -7.30
C LEU A 32 8.75 -12.87 -6.65
N THR A 33 8.93 -12.12 -5.59
CA THR A 33 7.84 -11.38 -4.96
C THR A 33 7.34 -10.27 -5.87
N LEU A 34 6.12 -9.79 -5.66
CA LEU A 34 5.58 -8.64 -6.38
C LEU A 34 6.50 -7.40 -6.22
N PHE A 35 7.07 -7.23 -5.03
CA PHE A 35 7.96 -6.12 -4.72
C PHE A 35 9.27 -6.19 -5.54
N GLU A 36 9.91 -7.35 -5.60
CA GLU A 36 11.13 -7.54 -6.40
C GLU A 36 10.90 -7.28 -7.90
N ILE A 37 9.74 -7.69 -8.42
CA ILE A 37 9.34 -7.41 -9.81
C ILE A 37 9.18 -5.89 -10.00
N MET A 38 8.50 -5.21 -9.09
CA MET A 38 8.30 -3.77 -9.17
C MET A 38 9.59 -2.98 -8.97
N ALA A 39 10.49 -3.43 -8.09
CA ALA A 39 11.81 -2.84 -7.91
C ALA A 39 12.62 -2.88 -9.22
N ALA A 40 12.66 -4.04 -9.88
CA ALA A 40 13.31 -4.17 -11.18
C ALA A 40 12.65 -3.30 -12.26
N LYS A 41 11.31 -3.24 -12.29
CA LYS A 41 10.55 -2.48 -13.28
C LYS A 41 10.73 -0.96 -13.12
N THR A 42 10.82 -0.47 -11.90
CA THR A 42 10.87 0.97 -11.61
C THR A 42 12.28 1.51 -11.47
N TYR A 43 13.30 0.66 -11.43
CA TYR A 43 14.71 1.09 -11.35
C TYR A 43 15.04 2.12 -12.43
N ASP A 44 15.64 3.24 -12.04
CA ASP A 44 16.02 4.32 -12.94
C ASP A 44 17.30 5.00 -12.47
N GLU A 45 18.42 4.69 -13.17
CA GLU A 45 19.74 5.24 -12.83
C GLU A 45 19.80 6.75 -13.05
N ALA A 46 19.17 7.26 -14.11
CA ALA A 46 19.17 8.69 -14.43
C ALA A 46 18.44 9.53 -13.38
N LYS A 47 17.35 8.99 -12.82
CA LYS A 47 16.57 9.61 -11.73
C LYS A 47 17.06 9.19 -10.35
N LYS A 48 18.06 8.32 -10.25
CA LYS A 48 18.54 7.74 -9.00
C LYS A 48 17.39 7.15 -8.18
N PHE A 49 16.51 6.42 -8.86
CA PHE A 49 15.38 5.78 -8.23
C PHE A 49 15.61 4.27 -8.15
N ASP A 50 15.74 3.78 -6.92
CA ASP A 50 15.70 2.36 -6.56
C ASP A 50 14.60 2.16 -5.53
N LEU A 51 13.59 1.36 -5.88
CA LEU A 51 12.44 1.13 -5.00
C LEU A 51 12.84 0.43 -3.71
N SER A 52 13.87 -0.43 -3.74
CA SER A 52 14.34 -1.12 -2.52
C SER A 52 14.94 -0.12 -1.54
N GLU A 53 15.83 0.77 -2.02
CA GLU A 53 16.40 1.83 -1.19
C GLU A 53 15.34 2.80 -0.67
N LYS A 54 14.34 3.12 -1.50
CA LYS A 54 13.22 3.99 -1.10
C LYS A 54 12.35 3.37 -0.03
N TYR A 55 12.04 2.08 -0.16
CA TYR A 55 11.29 1.34 0.86
C TYR A 55 12.08 1.23 2.17
N ASP A 56 13.37 0.89 2.10
CA ASP A 56 14.22 0.78 3.28
C ASP A 56 14.31 2.12 4.02
N ALA A 57 14.47 3.24 3.29
CA ALA A 57 14.46 4.58 3.87
C ALA A 57 13.12 4.93 4.54
N LEU A 58 11.99 4.58 3.91
CA LEU A 58 10.66 4.76 4.52
C LEU A 58 10.54 3.97 5.82
N ILE A 59 10.94 2.68 5.83
CA ILE A 59 10.88 1.84 7.04
C ILE A 59 11.84 2.35 8.13
N GLU A 60 13.03 2.84 7.77
CA GLU A 60 13.95 3.47 8.71
C GLU A 60 13.32 4.71 9.37
N ASN A 61 12.67 5.57 8.59
CA ASN A 61 11.93 6.72 9.14
C ASN A 61 10.79 6.27 10.07
N LEU A 62 10.02 5.26 9.67
CA LEU A 62 8.93 4.72 10.47
C LEU A 62 9.40 3.98 11.73
N SER A 63 10.63 3.46 11.74
CA SER A 63 11.21 2.83 12.93
C SER A 63 11.39 3.81 14.09
N ASN A 64 11.61 5.09 13.80
CA ASN A 64 11.71 6.13 14.83
C ASN A 64 10.40 6.33 15.61
N VAL A 65 9.32 5.77 15.11
CA VAL A 65 7.97 5.85 15.70
C VAL A 65 7.35 4.48 15.93
N ASP A 66 8.17 3.42 15.94
CA ASP A 66 7.77 2.02 16.15
C ASP A 66 6.74 1.50 15.11
N TYR A 67 6.86 1.95 13.84
CA TYR A 67 6.02 1.52 12.71
C TYR A 67 6.82 0.80 11.62
N ASP A 68 7.79 0.01 12.00
CA ASP A 68 8.77 -0.67 11.15
C ASP A 68 8.32 -2.06 10.62
N THR A 69 7.18 -2.58 11.08
CA THR A 69 6.70 -3.91 10.64
C THR A 69 5.83 -3.88 9.39
N ILE A 70 5.70 -2.71 8.75
CA ILE A 70 4.85 -2.54 7.57
C ILE A 70 5.44 -3.26 6.36
N SER A 71 4.63 -4.12 5.74
CA SER A 71 5.07 -4.91 4.60
C SER A 71 5.26 -4.08 3.32
N SER A 72 6.23 -4.47 2.49
CA SER A 72 6.42 -3.88 1.16
C SER A 72 5.18 -4.02 0.26
N SER A 73 4.36 -5.06 0.49
CA SER A 73 3.08 -5.23 -0.19
C SER A 73 2.09 -4.11 0.15
N THR A 74 2.00 -3.72 1.43
CA THR A 74 1.13 -2.61 1.88
C THR A 74 1.55 -1.29 1.23
N VAL A 75 2.86 -1.03 1.16
CA VAL A 75 3.39 0.18 0.50
C VAL A 75 3.07 0.19 -1.00
N LEU A 76 3.25 -0.94 -1.71
CA LEU A 76 2.89 -1.05 -3.13
C LEU A 76 1.39 -0.84 -3.36
N GLN A 77 0.55 -1.38 -2.47
CA GLN A 77 -0.90 -1.18 -2.53
C GLN A 77 -1.25 0.30 -2.36
N ALA A 78 -0.61 1.00 -1.42
CA ALA A 78 -0.80 2.42 -1.21
C ALA A 78 -0.42 3.24 -2.46
N VAL A 79 0.74 2.97 -3.08
CA VAL A 79 1.12 3.63 -4.34
C VAL A 79 0.10 3.36 -5.44
N SER A 80 -0.36 2.11 -5.55
CA SER A 80 -1.30 1.70 -6.59
C SER A 80 -2.65 2.39 -6.46
N VAL A 81 -3.23 2.45 -5.25
CA VAL A 81 -4.51 3.15 -5.07
C VAL A 81 -4.39 4.65 -5.32
N CYS A 82 -3.29 5.28 -4.96
CA CYS A 82 -3.05 6.69 -5.25
C CYS A 82 -2.96 6.98 -6.76
N LEU A 83 -2.46 6.03 -7.56
CA LEU A 83 -2.33 6.19 -9.01
C LEU A 83 -3.56 5.78 -9.81
N VAL A 84 -4.16 4.63 -9.46
CA VAL A 84 -5.19 3.98 -10.28
C VAL A 84 -6.43 3.53 -9.50
N ARG A 85 -6.50 3.78 -8.20
CA ARG A 85 -7.60 3.39 -7.30
C ARG A 85 -7.83 1.88 -7.19
N GLU A 86 -6.86 1.09 -7.60
CA GLU A 86 -6.87 -0.37 -7.54
C GLU A 86 -5.54 -0.86 -6.98
N CYS A 87 -5.55 -1.97 -6.24
CA CYS A 87 -4.35 -2.53 -5.63
C CYS A 87 -4.21 -4.04 -5.84
N THR A 88 -4.88 -4.59 -6.84
CA THR A 88 -4.68 -5.99 -7.21
C THR A 88 -3.27 -6.22 -7.76
N ARG A 89 -2.75 -7.44 -7.62
CA ARG A 89 -1.45 -7.80 -8.22
C ARG A 89 -1.33 -7.36 -9.68
N LYS A 90 -2.42 -7.56 -10.47
CA LYS A 90 -2.46 -7.17 -11.88
C LYS A 90 -2.35 -5.66 -12.07
N SER A 91 -3.09 -4.88 -11.27
CA SER A 91 -3.06 -3.41 -11.35
C SER A 91 -1.68 -2.87 -10.99
N ILE A 92 -1.04 -3.40 -9.92
CA ILE A 92 0.30 -3.01 -9.50
C ILE A 92 1.32 -3.31 -10.62
N LEU A 93 1.28 -4.50 -11.21
CA LEU A 93 2.19 -4.88 -12.31
C LEU A 93 2.02 -4.01 -13.56
N ASN A 94 0.83 -3.45 -13.78
CA ASN A 94 0.53 -2.58 -14.93
C ASN A 94 0.86 -1.10 -14.69
N LEU A 95 1.30 -0.71 -13.49
CA LEU A 95 1.67 0.68 -13.22
C LEU A 95 2.80 1.13 -14.14
N GLU A 96 2.65 2.31 -14.71
CA GLU A 96 3.66 2.94 -15.55
C GLU A 96 4.86 3.40 -14.71
N LYS A 97 6.07 3.00 -15.12
CA LYS A 97 7.33 3.30 -14.40
C LYS A 97 7.44 4.78 -14.06
N GLN A 98 7.23 5.67 -15.05
CA GLN A 98 7.43 7.10 -14.86
C GLN A 98 6.47 7.67 -13.84
N LYS A 99 5.18 7.32 -13.93
CA LYS A 99 4.16 7.78 -12.97
C LYS A 99 4.43 7.26 -11.56
N PHE A 100 4.93 6.02 -11.44
CA PHE A 100 5.31 5.44 -10.17
C PHE A 100 6.44 6.24 -9.49
N ILE A 101 7.49 6.54 -10.26
CA ILE A 101 8.63 7.32 -9.75
C ILE A 101 8.19 8.74 -9.35
N ASP A 102 7.40 9.41 -10.19
CA ASP A 102 7.01 10.80 -10.00
C ASP A 102 6.03 10.97 -8.82
N VAL A 103 5.22 9.95 -8.52
CA VAL A 103 4.25 10.01 -7.41
C VAL A 103 4.88 9.62 -6.07
N TRP A 104 5.99 8.88 -6.06
CA TRP A 104 6.58 8.31 -4.85
C TRP A 104 6.73 9.31 -3.70
N PRO A 105 7.33 10.51 -3.87
CA PRO A 105 7.52 11.42 -2.76
C PRO A 105 6.20 11.90 -2.12
N GLN A 106 5.13 11.98 -2.91
CA GLN A 106 3.81 12.38 -2.41
C GLN A 106 3.15 11.24 -1.63
N VAL A 107 3.28 10.00 -2.12
CA VAL A 107 2.74 8.82 -1.42
C VAL A 107 3.52 8.56 -0.14
N GLU A 108 4.85 8.69 -0.15
CA GLU A 108 5.70 8.57 1.04
C GLU A 108 5.24 9.54 2.14
N SER A 109 5.11 10.84 1.82
CA SER A 109 4.62 11.85 2.76
C SER A 109 3.19 11.57 3.24
N ALA A 110 2.30 11.10 2.36
CA ALA A 110 0.94 10.73 2.73
C ALA A 110 0.89 9.49 3.63
N PHE A 111 1.81 8.54 3.41
CA PHE A 111 1.95 7.34 4.23
C PHE A 111 2.41 7.68 5.65
N GLU A 112 3.42 8.53 5.78
CA GLU A 112 3.87 9.07 7.07
C GLU A 112 2.75 9.81 7.79
N SER A 113 1.99 10.66 7.08
CA SER A 113 0.82 11.36 7.64
C SER A 113 -0.27 10.39 8.12
N ALA A 114 -0.51 9.30 7.39
CA ALA A 114 -1.44 8.25 7.80
C ALA A 114 -0.98 7.56 9.11
N VAL A 115 0.31 7.23 9.21
CA VAL A 115 0.90 6.68 10.43
C VAL A 115 0.76 7.65 11.60
N ASP A 116 1.10 8.92 11.41
CA ASP A 116 1.00 9.93 12.46
C ASP A 116 -0.45 10.12 12.93
N TYR A 117 -1.42 10.07 12.00
CA TYR A 117 -2.82 10.17 12.34
C TYR A 117 -3.31 8.95 13.13
N LEU A 118 -2.94 7.74 12.73
CA LEU A 118 -3.28 6.51 13.45
C LEU A 118 -2.68 6.52 14.88
N ARG A 119 -1.45 7.01 15.03
CA ARG A 119 -0.79 7.14 16.33
C ARG A 119 -1.42 8.21 17.21
N SER A 120 -1.62 9.40 16.65
CA SER A 120 -2.06 10.57 17.43
C SER A 120 -3.55 10.53 17.75
N PHE A 121 -4.40 10.18 16.79
CA PHE A 121 -5.85 10.21 16.93
C PHE A 121 -6.40 8.90 17.48
N TYR A 122 -6.08 7.76 16.85
CA TYR A 122 -6.58 6.44 17.31
C TYR A 122 -5.75 5.84 18.46
N LYS A 123 -4.66 6.50 18.87
CA LYS A 123 -3.79 6.04 19.98
C LYS A 123 -3.21 4.64 19.74
N ILE A 124 -2.89 4.32 18.51
CA ILE A 124 -2.19 3.10 18.13
C ILE A 124 -0.69 3.42 18.09
N PRO A 125 0.07 3.20 19.18
CA PRO A 125 1.43 3.72 19.32
C PRO A 125 2.46 2.99 18.46
N VAL A 126 2.21 1.73 18.11
CA VAL A 126 3.14 0.84 17.38
C VAL A 126 2.40 0.06 16.30
N SER A 127 3.11 -0.30 15.22
CA SER A 127 2.51 -1.03 14.08
C SER A 127 1.91 -2.38 14.46
N GLN A 128 2.50 -3.09 15.44
CA GLN A 128 1.99 -4.39 15.90
C GLN A 128 0.60 -4.33 16.54
N LEU A 129 0.14 -3.14 16.95
CA LEU A 129 -1.21 -2.93 17.47
C LEU A 129 -2.22 -2.51 16.40
N LEU A 130 -1.79 -2.33 15.16
CA LEU A 130 -2.74 -2.14 14.05
C LEU A 130 -3.60 -3.40 13.91
N PRO A 131 -4.93 -3.25 13.87
CA PRO A 131 -5.83 -4.38 13.61
C PRO A 131 -5.52 -5.06 12.27
N TYR A 132 -5.10 -4.28 11.27
CA TYR A 132 -4.68 -4.71 9.94
C TYR A 132 -3.73 -3.67 9.34
N ASP A 133 -2.58 -4.08 8.82
CA ASP A 133 -1.67 -3.20 8.07
C ASP A 133 -2.37 -2.57 6.85
N ALA A 134 -3.35 -3.29 6.28
CA ALA A 134 -4.18 -2.83 5.17
C ALA A 134 -4.92 -1.51 5.45
N LEU A 135 -5.16 -1.15 6.72
CA LEU A 135 -5.75 0.15 7.09
C LEU A 135 -4.88 1.33 6.67
N LEU A 136 -3.56 1.16 6.58
CA LEU A 136 -2.67 2.22 6.12
C LEU A 136 -2.99 2.65 4.67
N VAL A 137 -3.47 1.74 3.83
CA VAL A 137 -3.74 2.02 2.41
C VAL A 137 -4.83 3.07 2.21
N PRO A 138 -6.06 2.94 2.76
CA PRO A 138 -7.10 3.95 2.61
C PRO A 138 -6.76 5.26 3.32
N PHE A 139 -6.05 5.22 4.46
CA PHE A 139 -5.61 6.43 5.14
C PHE A 139 -4.52 7.15 4.34
N THR A 140 -3.57 6.43 3.72
CA THR A 140 -2.59 7.02 2.79
C THR A 140 -3.29 7.66 1.60
N TYR A 141 -4.28 6.99 1.01
CA TYR A 141 -5.06 7.56 -0.09
C TYR A 141 -5.80 8.83 0.34
N TYR A 142 -6.35 8.87 1.55
CA TYR A 142 -6.97 10.08 2.10
C TYR A 142 -5.96 11.23 2.18
N PHE A 143 -4.79 11.03 2.84
CA PHE A 143 -3.78 12.06 3.01
C PHE A 143 -3.06 12.43 1.71
N PHE A 144 -3.06 11.57 0.72
CA PHE A 144 -2.58 11.89 -0.62
C PHE A 144 -3.43 12.98 -1.29
N HIS A 145 -4.74 12.96 -1.06
CA HIS A 145 -5.68 13.95 -1.60
C HIS A 145 -5.98 15.13 -0.65
N HIS A 146 -5.80 14.92 0.64
CA HIS A 146 -6.10 15.93 1.67
C HIS A 146 -4.95 15.98 2.70
N LYS A 147 -4.12 17.01 2.61
CA LYS A 147 -2.89 17.11 3.40
C LYS A 147 -3.11 17.54 4.86
N ASP A 148 -4.24 18.18 5.13
CA ASP A 148 -4.55 18.68 6.46
C ASP A 148 -5.07 17.58 7.38
N ILE A 149 -4.93 17.78 8.69
CA ILE A 149 -5.49 16.85 9.67
C ILE A 149 -7.02 16.86 9.54
N PRO A 150 -7.67 15.70 9.41
CA PRO A 150 -9.14 15.61 9.32
C PRO A 150 -9.82 16.33 10.50
N ALA A 151 -10.83 17.13 10.21
CA ALA A 151 -11.61 17.84 11.22
C ALA A 151 -13.11 17.83 10.89
N GLY A 152 -13.95 18.03 11.93
CA GLY A 152 -15.40 18.07 11.76
C GLY A 152 -15.94 16.81 11.10
N LEU A 153 -16.81 17.00 10.10
CA LEU A 153 -17.48 15.87 9.43
C LEU A 153 -16.51 14.84 8.81
N GLN A 154 -15.41 15.28 8.20
CA GLN A 154 -14.44 14.35 7.63
C GLN A 154 -13.79 13.47 8.70
N GLN A 155 -13.48 14.04 9.86
CA GLN A 155 -12.95 13.29 11.00
C GLN A 155 -13.95 12.25 11.49
N ASP A 156 -15.23 12.63 11.65
CA ASP A 156 -16.29 11.73 12.10
C ASP A 156 -16.50 10.58 11.11
N LEU A 157 -16.50 10.89 9.81
CA LEU A 157 -16.66 9.88 8.75
C LEU A 157 -15.47 8.91 8.67
N LEU A 158 -14.23 9.41 8.82
CA LEU A 158 -13.04 8.56 8.88
C LEU A 158 -13.04 7.67 10.13
N GLN A 159 -13.53 8.20 11.25
CA GLN A 159 -13.66 7.44 12.49
C GLN A 159 -14.71 6.33 12.34
N ASP A 160 -15.87 6.60 11.75
CA ASP A 160 -16.87 5.59 11.43
C ASP A 160 -16.31 4.53 10.48
N TYR A 161 -15.60 4.92 9.42
CA TYR A 161 -14.92 4.02 8.50
C TYR A 161 -13.92 3.10 9.23
N PHE A 162 -13.04 3.68 10.05
CA PHE A 162 -12.04 2.91 10.81
C PHE A 162 -12.70 1.84 11.68
N TRP A 163 -13.67 2.23 12.52
CA TRP A 163 -14.32 1.29 13.42
C TRP A 163 -15.11 0.22 12.68
N ARG A 164 -15.73 0.54 11.56
CA ARG A 164 -16.36 -0.46 10.69
C ARG A 164 -15.37 -1.47 10.18
N CYS A 165 -14.22 -1.03 9.68
CA CYS A 165 -13.19 -1.95 9.22
C CYS A 165 -12.72 -2.91 10.31
N VAL A 166 -12.55 -2.40 11.53
CA VAL A 166 -12.09 -3.19 12.69
C VAL A 166 -13.19 -4.16 13.16
N LEU A 167 -14.37 -3.66 13.44
CA LEU A 167 -15.47 -4.44 14.04
C LEU A 167 -16.06 -5.48 13.09
N THR A 168 -16.03 -5.25 11.78
CA THR A 168 -16.50 -6.23 10.78
C THR A 168 -15.39 -7.16 10.28
N SER A 169 -14.19 -7.07 10.84
CA SER A 169 -13.02 -7.82 10.37
C SER A 169 -12.79 -7.70 8.86
N ARG A 170 -12.98 -6.46 8.33
CA ARG A 170 -13.05 -6.20 6.89
C ARG A 170 -11.88 -6.77 6.10
N PHE A 171 -10.67 -6.61 6.60
CA PHE A 171 -9.45 -7.02 5.90
C PHE A 171 -8.92 -8.40 6.28
N SER A 172 -9.69 -9.21 7.01
CA SER A 172 -9.31 -10.58 7.34
C SER A 172 -9.23 -11.52 6.13
N SER A 173 -9.90 -11.17 5.02
CA SER A 173 -9.88 -11.93 3.78
C SER A 173 -10.13 -11.02 2.58
N ALA A 174 -9.59 -11.41 1.38
CA ALA A 174 -9.76 -10.67 0.12
C ALA A 174 -9.44 -9.17 0.24
N ALA A 175 -8.39 -8.81 0.99
CA ALA A 175 -8.04 -7.42 1.32
C ALA A 175 -7.89 -6.55 0.06
N GLU A 176 -7.21 -7.02 -0.99
CA GLU A 176 -7.01 -6.27 -2.23
C GLU A 176 -8.34 -5.83 -2.89
N THR A 177 -9.32 -6.74 -2.93
CA THR A 177 -10.63 -6.45 -3.52
C THR A 177 -11.38 -5.43 -2.66
N LYS A 178 -11.35 -5.60 -1.34
CA LYS A 178 -12.01 -4.70 -0.40
C LYS A 178 -11.36 -3.31 -0.40
N LEU A 179 -10.03 -3.23 -0.41
CA LEU A 179 -9.31 -1.98 -0.55
C LEU A 179 -9.71 -1.23 -1.82
N THR A 180 -9.79 -1.93 -2.96
CA THR A 180 -10.24 -1.33 -4.22
C THR A 180 -11.67 -0.77 -4.12
N GLN A 181 -12.57 -1.47 -3.43
CA GLN A 181 -13.93 -0.99 -3.17
C GLN A 181 -13.93 0.23 -2.24
N ASP A 182 -13.06 0.23 -1.24
CA ASP A 182 -12.98 1.27 -0.22
C ASP A 182 -12.50 2.62 -0.75
N MET A 183 -11.81 2.65 -1.88
CA MET A 183 -11.44 3.93 -2.51
C MET A 183 -12.68 4.80 -2.78
N LYS A 184 -13.81 4.18 -3.16
CA LYS A 184 -15.08 4.90 -3.35
C LYS A 184 -15.67 5.45 -2.04
N LEU A 185 -15.44 4.74 -0.92
CA LEU A 185 -15.86 5.21 0.39
C LEU A 185 -15.02 6.41 0.84
N ILE A 186 -13.70 6.33 0.65
CA ILE A 186 -12.79 7.43 0.98
C ILE A 186 -13.04 8.65 0.07
N ASP A 187 -13.32 8.46 -1.22
CA ASP A 187 -13.72 9.56 -2.11
C ASP A 187 -14.95 10.31 -1.57
N LYS A 188 -15.95 9.60 -1.05
CA LYS A 188 -17.13 10.23 -0.42
C LYS A 188 -16.74 11.01 0.83
N ILE A 189 -15.88 10.45 1.68
CA ILE A 189 -15.39 11.13 2.87
C ILE A 189 -14.64 12.41 2.50
N LEU A 190 -13.78 12.36 1.49
CA LEU A 190 -13.07 13.53 0.96
C LEU A 190 -14.02 14.64 0.48
N ASN A 191 -15.19 14.26 -0.05
CA ASN A 191 -16.23 15.17 -0.52
C ASN A 191 -17.23 15.59 0.59
N ASN A 192 -17.01 15.21 1.86
CA ASN A 192 -17.95 15.39 2.97
C ASN A 192 -19.30 14.70 2.73
N GLU A 193 -19.33 13.59 2.02
CA GLU A 193 -20.48 12.77 1.76
C GLU A 193 -20.50 11.53 2.67
N GLN A 194 -21.67 11.15 3.18
CA GLN A 194 -21.83 9.94 3.98
C GLN A 194 -21.60 8.68 3.11
N PRO A 195 -20.60 7.83 3.42
CA PRO A 195 -20.45 6.55 2.77
C PRO A 195 -21.62 5.61 3.06
N VAL A 196 -21.95 4.75 2.10
CA VAL A 196 -22.90 3.65 2.30
C VAL A 196 -22.11 2.36 2.43
N TYR A 197 -22.30 1.65 3.53
CA TYR A 197 -21.59 0.42 3.83
C TYR A 197 -22.48 -0.79 3.60
N ASP A 198 -21.93 -1.81 2.95
CA ASP A 198 -22.66 -3.05 2.60
C ASP A 198 -22.89 -3.95 3.81
N VAL A 199 -22.09 -3.80 4.86
CA VAL A 199 -22.17 -4.63 6.07
C VAL A 199 -22.54 -3.75 7.26
N PRO A 200 -23.69 -4.03 7.93
CA PRO A 200 -24.03 -3.35 9.17
C PRO A 200 -23.05 -3.74 10.29
N ILE A 201 -22.77 -2.81 11.21
CA ILE A 201 -22.06 -3.16 12.45
C ILE A 201 -23.05 -3.91 13.35
N ASP A 202 -22.65 -5.09 13.80
CA ASP A 202 -23.33 -5.77 14.89
C ASP A 202 -22.91 -5.14 16.22
N THR A 203 -23.82 -4.43 16.85
CA THR A 203 -23.62 -3.81 18.17
C THR A 203 -24.23 -4.63 19.29
N SER A 204 -24.63 -5.88 19.03
CA SER A 204 -25.18 -6.75 20.06
C SER A 204 -24.15 -7.05 21.16
N VAL A 205 -24.64 -7.21 22.39
CA VAL A 205 -23.78 -7.54 23.55
C VAL A 205 -23.08 -8.88 23.37
N GLU A 206 -23.63 -9.80 22.56
CA GLU A 206 -23.05 -11.09 22.23
C GLU A 206 -21.84 -10.98 21.33
N PHE A 207 -21.80 -9.98 20.47
CA PHE A 207 -20.67 -9.73 19.58
C PHE A 207 -19.48 -9.05 20.31
N ILE A 208 -19.75 -8.28 21.35
CA ILE A 208 -18.73 -7.51 22.09
C ILE A 208 -18.06 -8.33 23.21
N ARG A 209 -18.57 -9.52 23.52
CA ARG A 209 -17.97 -10.46 24.49
C ARG A 209 -16.99 -11.41 23.85
#